data_1cf6314cb0f8f2cfaa8bc20e80ed34db
#
_entry.id   1cf6314cb0f8f2cfaa8bc20e80ed34db
#
_cell.length_a   1.000
_cell.length_b   1.000
_cell.length_c   1.000
_cell.angle_alpha   90.00
_cell.angle_beta   90.00
_cell.angle_gamma   90.00
#
_symmetry.space_group_name_H-M   'P 1'
#
loop_
_entity.id
_entity.type
_entity.pdbx_description
1 polymer ?
#
loop_
_entity_poly.entity_id
_entity_poly.type
_entity_poly.pdbx_seq_one_letter_code
_entity_poly.pdbx_strand_id
1 'polypeptide(L)'
;MRSASRALAAGLLWFAAGLEAQGPAERKPDVHFVVTRQPVVDEMLRLARVRRTDVVYDLGSGDGRIVITAAARYGARGVGVELDTQLINLANRKAREAGVSRRVRFLHQDLFATDLSSATVVTIYLGRVLHQQLRPVLYRQLRPGARIIAHGWELGEWTPDARTEADGRKIFFWVVPAKAAGRWRWRAGDGSSNTLALEQHYQRLSGRWVAGTDTMTIATGRLAGDSLFLRAAGCGAVVRLQGRVRGDVIGGTITRNGRVEPWAARRIN
;
A
#
# COMPACT_ATOMS: atom_id res chain seq x y z
N MET A 1 86.37 -34.58 17.25
CA MET A 1 85.51 -35.03 16.11
C MET A 1 84.07 -34.64 16.43
N ARG A 2 83.57 -33.58 15.85
CA ARG A 2 82.27 -33.02 16.16
C ARG A 2 81.42 -33.05 14.85
N SER A 3 80.36 -33.87 14.85
CA SER A 3 79.39 -33.97 13.80
C SER A 3 78.37 -32.83 13.86
N ALA A 4 78.21 -32.10 12.78
CA ALA A 4 77.24 -31.03 12.66
C ALA A 4 76.02 -31.55 11.87
N SER A 5 74.87 -31.62 12.54
CA SER A 5 73.58 -31.91 11.93
C SER A 5 72.97 -30.63 11.37
N ARG A 6 72.69 -30.62 10.07
CA ARG A 6 71.91 -29.56 9.41
C ARG A 6 70.43 -29.88 9.48
N ALA A 7 69.66 -29.02 10.14
CA ALA A 7 68.19 -29.08 10.09
C ALA A 7 67.68 -28.32 8.87
N LEU A 8 66.91 -29.01 8.02
CA LEU A 8 66.12 -28.42 6.93
C LEU A 8 64.80 -27.86 7.51
N ALA A 9 64.61 -26.56 7.43
CA ALA A 9 63.34 -25.93 7.70
C ALA A 9 62.49 -25.93 6.42
N ALA A 10 61.43 -26.72 6.44
CA ALA A 10 60.40 -26.70 5.37
C ALA A 10 59.40 -25.54 5.65
N GLY A 11 59.46 -24.50 4.82
CA GLY A 11 58.51 -23.40 4.87
C GLY A 11 57.17 -23.83 4.23
N LEU A 12 56.11 -23.87 5.06
CA LEU A 12 54.71 -23.99 4.56
C LEU A 12 54.23 -22.60 4.12
N LEU A 13 54.12 -22.44 2.80
CA LEU A 13 53.40 -21.30 2.21
C LEU A 13 51.90 -21.57 2.33
N TRP A 14 51.22 -20.82 3.19
CA TRP A 14 49.77 -20.77 3.25
C TRP A 14 49.27 -19.84 2.11
N PHE A 15 48.64 -20.43 1.08
CA PHE A 15 47.85 -19.71 0.12
C PHE A 15 46.52 -19.37 0.79
N ALA A 16 46.39 -18.13 1.27
CA ALA A 16 45.09 -17.56 1.63
C ALA A 16 44.32 -17.33 0.33
N ALA A 17 43.44 -18.26 -0.02
CA ALA A 17 42.43 -18.01 -1.04
C ALA A 17 41.46 -16.96 -0.51
N GLY A 18 41.58 -15.74 -1.02
CA GLY A 18 40.60 -14.69 -0.76
C GLY A 18 39.23 -15.14 -1.30
N LEU A 19 38.32 -15.48 -0.39
CA LEU A 19 36.88 -15.55 -0.70
C LEU A 19 36.45 -14.10 -0.98
N GLU A 20 36.45 -13.69 -2.24
CA GLU A 20 35.70 -12.51 -2.65
C GLU A 20 34.23 -12.80 -2.36
N ALA A 21 33.69 -12.11 -1.35
CA ALA A 21 32.26 -12.09 -1.09
C ALA A 21 31.58 -11.51 -2.34
N GLN A 22 30.97 -12.37 -3.15
CA GLN A 22 30.10 -11.93 -4.22
C GLN A 22 28.99 -11.10 -3.58
N GLY A 23 28.98 -9.79 -3.85
CA GLY A 23 27.89 -8.91 -3.48
C GLY A 23 26.56 -9.51 -4.00
N PRO A 24 25.42 -9.17 -3.35
CA PRO A 24 24.12 -9.69 -3.77
C PRO A 24 23.95 -9.48 -5.27
N ALA A 25 23.67 -10.57 -6.00
CA ALA A 25 23.52 -10.55 -7.45
C ALA A 25 22.56 -9.44 -7.86
N GLU A 26 23.04 -8.52 -8.70
CA GLU A 26 22.27 -7.37 -9.17
C GLU A 26 21.05 -7.89 -9.92
N ARG A 27 19.87 -7.75 -9.33
CA ARG A 27 18.61 -8.23 -9.92
C ARG A 27 18.33 -7.44 -11.18
N LYS A 28 18.22 -8.14 -12.32
CA LYS A 28 17.83 -7.50 -13.59
C LYS A 28 16.36 -7.09 -13.56
N PRO A 29 15.97 -6.00 -14.27
CA PRO A 29 14.57 -5.60 -14.40
C PRO A 29 13.71 -6.75 -14.96
N ASP A 30 12.59 -7.03 -14.30
CA ASP A 30 11.65 -8.10 -14.71
C ASP A 30 10.81 -7.70 -15.94
N VAL A 31 10.80 -6.43 -16.33
CA VAL A 31 10.00 -5.87 -17.43
C VAL A 31 10.80 -4.82 -18.20
N HIS A 32 10.55 -4.76 -19.52
CA HIS A 32 11.09 -3.66 -20.33
C HIS A 32 10.45 -2.33 -19.95
N PHE A 33 11.23 -1.25 -20.00
CA PHE A 33 10.72 0.10 -19.79
C PHE A 33 9.71 0.47 -20.87
N VAL A 34 8.46 0.68 -20.46
CA VAL A 34 7.38 1.18 -21.32
C VAL A 34 6.86 2.48 -20.73
N VAL A 35 6.83 3.50 -21.57
CA VAL A 35 6.46 4.86 -21.19
C VAL A 35 4.94 4.96 -20.90
N THR A 36 4.56 5.47 -19.72
CA THR A 36 3.20 5.97 -19.49
C THR A 36 3.05 7.34 -20.14
N ARG A 37 2.11 7.48 -21.10
CA ARG A 37 1.89 8.75 -21.82
C ARG A 37 1.37 9.83 -20.88
N GLN A 38 1.67 11.10 -21.16
CA GLN A 38 1.35 12.20 -20.25
C GLN A 38 -0.14 12.33 -19.92
N PRO A 39 -1.10 12.16 -20.86
CA PRO A 39 -2.53 12.19 -20.51
C PRO A 39 -2.93 11.11 -19.49
N VAL A 40 -2.28 9.93 -19.54
CA VAL A 40 -2.51 8.85 -18.56
C VAL A 40 -1.93 9.24 -17.20
N VAL A 41 -0.72 9.80 -17.16
CA VAL A 41 -0.10 10.31 -15.92
C VAL A 41 -1.00 11.36 -15.27
N ASP A 42 -1.50 12.29 -16.05
CA ASP A 42 -2.34 13.39 -15.58
C ASP A 42 -3.64 12.83 -14.97
N GLU A 43 -4.28 11.87 -15.63
CA GLU A 43 -5.49 11.22 -15.13
C GLU A 43 -5.22 10.36 -13.88
N MET A 44 -4.10 9.62 -13.84
CA MET A 44 -3.70 8.87 -12.64
C MET A 44 -3.58 9.78 -11.42
N LEU A 45 -2.88 10.91 -11.54
CA LEU A 45 -2.68 11.85 -10.44
C LEU A 45 -3.98 12.59 -10.07
N ARG A 46 -4.83 12.90 -11.05
CA ARG A 46 -6.16 13.49 -10.83
C ARG A 46 -7.09 12.52 -10.07
N LEU A 47 -7.18 11.26 -10.51
CA LEU A 47 -7.99 10.22 -9.87
C LEU A 47 -7.51 9.95 -8.44
N ALA A 48 -6.18 9.95 -8.23
CA ALA A 48 -5.57 9.86 -6.92
C ALA A 48 -5.85 11.09 -6.05
N ARG A 49 -6.36 12.18 -6.59
CA ARG A 49 -6.54 13.46 -5.88
C ARG A 49 -5.26 13.88 -5.18
N VAL A 50 -4.13 13.84 -5.90
CA VAL A 50 -2.82 14.18 -5.33
C VAL A 50 -2.82 15.62 -4.82
N ARG A 51 -2.19 15.83 -3.65
CA ARG A 51 -2.10 17.10 -2.94
C ARG A 51 -0.66 17.39 -2.53
N ARG A 52 -0.38 18.64 -2.18
CA ARG A 52 0.94 19.09 -1.70
C ARG A 52 1.47 18.30 -0.49
N THR A 53 0.57 17.79 0.34
CA THR A 53 0.91 17.00 1.53
C THR A 53 1.25 15.55 1.24
N ASP A 54 1.05 15.10 0.00
CA ASP A 54 1.28 13.71 -0.38
C ASP A 54 2.75 13.36 -0.58
N VAL A 55 3.03 12.08 -0.34
CA VAL A 55 4.26 11.40 -0.74
C VAL A 55 3.88 10.34 -1.76
N VAL A 56 4.21 10.60 -3.02
CA VAL A 56 3.91 9.72 -4.15
C VAL A 56 5.09 8.80 -4.37
N TYR A 57 4.87 7.49 -4.24
CA TYR A 57 5.81 6.45 -4.63
C TYR A 57 5.43 5.90 -5.99
N ASP A 58 6.40 5.80 -6.90
CA ASP A 58 6.24 5.19 -8.22
C ASP A 58 7.13 3.96 -8.32
N LEU A 59 6.51 2.78 -8.40
CA LEU A 59 7.21 1.48 -8.39
C LEU A 59 7.50 1.04 -9.81
N GLY A 60 8.78 0.98 -10.18
CA GLY A 60 9.24 0.88 -11.56
C GLY A 60 9.13 2.25 -12.23
N SER A 61 9.79 3.26 -11.65
CA SER A 61 9.56 4.67 -12.01
C SER A 61 10.09 5.07 -13.38
N GLY A 62 10.94 4.24 -14.00
CA GLY A 62 11.52 4.55 -15.30
C GLY A 62 12.21 5.91 -15.32
N ASP A 63 11.80 6.77 -16.25
CA ASP A 63 12.32 8.12 -16.40
C ASP A 63 11.77 9.16 -15.39
N GLY A 64 11.05 8.71 -14.38
CA GLY A 64 10.57 9.51 -13.25
C GLY A 64 9.38 10.41 -13.54
N ARG A 65 8.78 10.34 -14.73
CA ARG A 65 7.75 11.31 -15.19
C ARG A 65 6.55 11.44 -14.25
N ILE A 66 6.09 10.36 -13.61
CA ILE A 66 4.91 10.37 -12.71
C ILE A 66 5.24 11.21 -11.48
N VAL A 67 6.33 10.90 -10.78
CA VAL A 67 6.71 11.64 -9.56
C VAL A 67 7.16 13.07 -9.85
N ILE A 68 7.79 13.31 -10.99
CA ILE A 68 8.16 14.67 -11.47
C ILE A 68 6.89 15.48 -11.72
N THR A 69 5.89 14.92 -12.42
CA THR A 69 4.60 15.59 -12.65
C THR A 69 3.87 15.85 -11.34
N ALA A 70 3.86 14.88 -10.42
CA ALA A 70 3.26 15.04 -9.09
C ALA A 70 3.91 16.21 -8.31
N ALA A 71 5.23 16.33 -8.36
CA ALA A 71 5.94 17.42 -7.72
C ALA A 71 5.72 18.78 -8.40
N ALA A 72 5.78 18.83 -9.73
CA ALA A 72 5.67 20.07 -10.49
C ALA A 72 4.26 20.67 -10.46
N ARG A 73 3.21 19.85 -10.64
CA ARG A 73 1.84 20.34 -10.75
C ARG A 73 1.09 20.39 -9.43
N TYR A 74 1.37 19.48 -8.49
CA TYR A 74 0.64 19.38 -7.23
C TYR A 74 1.48 19.78 -6.02
N GLY A 75 2.78 20.02 -6.19
CA GLY A 75 3.71 20.33 -5.12
C GLY A 75 3.96 19.17 -4.16
N ALA A 76 3.60 17.94 -4.53
CA ALA A 76 3.80 16.73 -3.74
C ALA A 76 5.29 16.39 -3.61
N ARG A 77 5.63 15.51 -2.67
CA ARG A 77 6.94 14.83 -2.64
C ARG A 77 6.85 13.56 -3.47
N GLY A 78 7.92 13.21 -4.19
CA GLY A 78 7.99 12.04 -5.03
C GLY A 78 9.16 11.12 -4.67
N VAL A 79 8.93 9.81 -4.74
CA VAL A 79 9.96 8.77 -4.62
C VAL A 79 9.78 7.82 -5.79
N GLY A 80 10.72 7.79 -6.72
CA GLY A 80 10.79 6.79 -7.78
C GLY A 80 11.65 5.62 -7.32
N VAL A 81 11.16 4.40 -7.52
CA VAL A 81 11.92 3.16 -7.26
C VAL A 81 12.21 2.48 -8.59
N GLU A 82 13.48 2.25 -8.91
CA GLU A 82 13.90 1.73 -10.20
C GLU A 82 15.17 0.89 -10.05
N LEU A 83 15.32 -0.15 -10.89
CA LEU A 83 16.50 -1.01 -10.92
C LEU A 83 17.52 -0.57 -11.98
N ASP A 84 17.08 0.11 -13.02
CA ASP A 84 17.95 0.58 -14.09
C ASP A 84 18.59 1.92 -13.72
N THR A 85 19.90 1.89 -13.49
CA THR A 85 20.71 3.09 -13.17
C THR A 85 20.71 4.13 -14.28
N GLN A 86 20.58 3.72 -15.56
CA GLN A 86 20.50 4.66 -16.68
C GLN A 86 19.19 5.43 -16.64
N LEU A 87 18.07 4.75 -16.32
CA LEU A 87 16.77 5.40 -16.14
C LEU A 87 16.77 6.32 -14.90
N ILE A 88 17.39 5.93 -13.81
CA ILE A 88 17.58 6.79 -12.62
C ILE A 88 18.36 8.07 -12.99
N ASN A 89 19.45 7.93 -13.75
CA ASN A 89 20.23 9.08 -14.21
C ASN A 89 19.40 10.01 -15.10
N LEU A 90 18.60 9.44 -16.00
CA LEU A 90 17.65 10.19 -16.83
C LEU A 90 16.61 10.91 -15.98
N ALA A 91 16.00 10.22 -15.02
CA ALA A 91 15.00 10.78 -14.13
C ALA A 91 15.56 11.95 -13.29
N ASN A 92 16.78 11.81 -12.78
CA ASN A 92 17.47 12.90 -12.07
C ASN A 92 17.71 14.12 -12.96
N ARG A 93 18.09 13.94 -14.24
CA ARG A 93 18.23 15.07 -15.19
C ARG A 93 16.88 15.76 -15.40
N LYS A 94 15.84 15.00 -15.72
CA LYS A 94 14.47 15.53 -15.92
C LYS A 94 13.95 16.27 -14.69
N ALA A 95 14.24 15.78 -13.49
CA ALA A 95 13.84 16.45 -12.25
C ALA A 95 14.54 17.82 -12.07
N ARG A 96 15.81 17.93 -12.49
CA ARG A 96 16.52 19.21 -12.50
C ARG A 96 15.94 20.18 -13.53
N GLU A 97 15.71 19.71 -14.74
CA GLU A 97 15.10 20.48 -15.83
C GLU A 97 13.71 21.02 -15.45
N ALA A 98 12.92 20.19 -14.73
CA ALA A 98 11.61 20.58 -14.22
C ALA A 98 11.66 21.44 -12.93
N GLY A 99 12.84 21.73 -12.37
CA GLY A 99 12.99 22.52 -11.15
C GLY A 99 12.48 21.86 -9.87
N VAL A 100 12.32 20.52 -9.86
CA VAL A 100 11.70 19.81 -8.72
C VAL A 100 12.66 18.86 -7.96
N SER A 101 13.97 18.94 -8.20
CA SER A 101 14.98 18.07 -7.58
C SER A 101 14.93 18.03 -6.04
N ARG A 102 14.45 19.10 -5.38
CA ARG A 102 14.30 19.15 -3.92
C ARG A 102 13.05 18.42 -3.42
N ARG A 103 12.15 18.04 -4.32
CA ARG A 103 10.87 17.39 -3.99
C ARG A 103 10.82 15.92 -4.39
N VAL A 104 11.72 15.48 -5.29
CA VAL A 104 11.75 14.10 -5.78
C VAL A 104 13.11 13.46 -5.51
N ARG A 105 13.09 12.16 -5.29
CA ARG A 105 14.30 11.33 -5.20
C ARG A 105 14.06 10.00 -5.92
N PHE A 106 15.13 9.42 -6.43
CA PHE A 106 15.11 8.13 -7.12
C PHE A 106 15.98 7.14 -6.37
N LEU A 107 15.43 5.97 -6.05
CA LEU A 107 16.08 4.90 -5.32
C LEU A 107 16.46 3.80 -6.29
N HIS A 108 17.75 3.43 -6.33
CA HIS A 108 18.22 2.22 -6.99
C HIS A 108 17.93 1.04 -6.06
N GLN A 109 16.76 0.44 -6.20
CA GLN A 109 16.28 -0.56 -5.25
C GLN A 109 15.22 -1.47 -5.86
N ASP A 110 15.17 -2.73 -5.38
CA ASP A 110 14.06 -3.64 -5.66
C ASP A 110 12.77 -3.10 -5.02
N LEU A 111 11.72 -2.97 -5.84
CA LEU A 111 10.41 -2.50 -5.40
C LEU A 111 9.78 -3.40 -4.32
N PHE A 112 10.10 -4.72 -4.31
CA PHE A 112 9.62 -5.65 -3.29
C PHE A 112 10.32 -5.47 -1.94
N ALA A 113 11.55 -4.95 -1.93
CA ALA A 113 12.33 -4.65 -0.73
C ALA A 113 12.14 -3.21 -0.23
N THR A 114 11.30 -2.42 -0.93
CA THR A 114 11.10 -1.00 -0.60
C THR A 114 10.15 -0.84 0.58
N ASP A 115 10.53 0.00 1.57
CA ASP A 115 9.62 0.44 2.63
C ASP A 115 8.64 1.49 2.09
N LEU A 116 7.35 1.12 2.08
CA LEU A 116 6.25 1.96 1.61
C LEU A 116 5.48 2.63 2.76
N SER A 117 5.93 2.51 4.00
CA SER A 117 5.20 2.98 5.19
C SER A 117 4.92 4.48 5.20
N SER A 118 5.75 5.28 4.51
CA SER A 118 5.58 6.73 4.37
C SER A 118 4.75 7.14 3.15
N ALA A 119 4.42 6.20 2.23
CA ALA A 119 3.67 6.50 1.04
C ALA A 119 2.21 6.86 1.36
N THR A 120 1.70 7.93 0.76
CA THR A 120 0.28 8.29 0.77
C THR A 120 -0.40 7.98 -0.55
N VAL A 121 0.38 7.91 -1.62
CA VAL A 121 -0.03 7.48 -2.96
C VAL A 121 1.04 6.56 -3.51
N VAL A 122 0.63 5.44 -4.11
CA VAL A 122 1.50 4.53 -4.85
C VAL A 122 0.99 4.42 -6.28
N THR A 123 1.87 4.63 -7.25
CA THR A 123 1.61 4.42 -8.67
C THR A 123 2.38 3.21 -9.17
N ILE A 124 1.75 2.43 -10.06
CA ILE A 124 2.35 1.24 -10.66
C ILE A 124 1.95 1.10 -12.12
N TYR A 125 2.95 0.84 -12.97
CA TYR A 125 2.74 0.40 -14.35
C TYR A 125 3.72 -0.72 -14.68
N LEU A 126 3.34 -1.94 -14.31
CA LEU A 126 4.13 -3.16 -14.46
C LEU A 126 3.26 -4.24 -15.13
N GLY A 127 3.84 -5.38 -15.45
CA GLY A 127 3.07 -6.51 -15.98
C GLY A 127 2.08 -7.09 -14.97
N ARG A 128 1.04 -7.78 -15.46
CA ARG A 128 -0.02 -8.39 -14.63
C ARG A 128 0.52 -9.20 -13.45
N VAL A 129 1.55 -9.99 -13.67
CA VAL A 129 2.14 -10.88 -12.65
C VAL A 129 2.71 -10.05 -11.49
N LEU A 130 3.46 -8.98 -11.79
CA LEU A 130 4.05 -8.11 -10.77
C LEU A 130 2.98 -7.36 -9.97
N HIS A 131 1.89 -6.91 -10.62
CA HIS A 131 0.75 -6.32 -9.91
C HIS A 131 0.15 -7.27 -8.87
N GLN A 132 -0.02 -8.56 -9.23
CA GLN A 132 -0.54 -9.57 -8.31
C GLN A 132 0.43 -9.88 -7.17
N GLN A 133 1.73 -9.92 -7.44
CA GLN A 133 2.77 -10.12 -6.42
C GLN A 133 2.92 -8.93 -5.47
N LEU A 134 2.74 -7.70 -5.97
CA LEU A 134 2.77 -6.49 -5.16
C LEU A 134 1.56 -6.35 -4.23
N ARG A 135 0.40 -6.89 -4.59
CA ARG A 135 -0.83 -6.77 -3.79
C ARG A 135 -0.65 -7.04 -2.30
N PRO A 136 -0.09 -8.18 -1.85
CA PRO A 136 0.09 -8.45 -0.42
C PRO A 136 1.08 -7.49 0.24
N VAL A 137 2.09 -7.00 -0.48
CA VAL A 137 3.06 -6.03 0.01
C VAL A 137 2.37 -4.69 0.28
N LEU A 138 1.62 -4.19 -0.72
CA LEU A 138 0.86 -2.95 -0.63
C LEU A 138 -0.17 -2.98 0.50
N TYR A 139 -0.95 -4.08 0.59
CA TYR A 139 -1.97 -4.24 1.62
C TYR A 139 -1.40 -4.32 3.04
N ARG A 140 -0.20 -4.86 3.20
CA ARG A 140 0.48 -5.00 4.50
C ARG A 140 1.18 -3.72 4.94
N GLN A 141 1.89 -3.04 4.03
CA GLN A 141 2.76 -1.92 4.38
C GLN A 141 2.08 -0.56 4.38
N LEU A 142 1.09 -0.36 3.50
CA LEU A 142 0.45 0.94 3.37
C LEU A 142 -0.53 1.20 4.51
N ARG A 143 -0.58 2.46 4.94
CA ARG A 143 -1.51 2.91 5.98
C ARG A 143 -2.94 2.99 5.44
N PRO A 144 -3.96 2.77 6.28
CA PRO A 144 -5.34 3.04 5.90
C PRO A 144 -5.51 4.45 5.33
N GLY A 145 -6.22 4.55 4.20
CA GLY A 145 -6.39 5.80 3.47
C GLY A 145 -5.30 6.11 2.44
N ALA A 146 -4.19 5.37 2.40
CA ALA A 146 -3.26 5.44 1.27
C ALA A 146 -3.97 5.03 -0.02
N ARG A 147 -3.58 5.64 -1.13
CA ARG A 147 -4.21 5.46 -2.43
C ARG A 147 -3.26 4.74 -3.38
N ILE A 148 -3.78 3.76 -4.10
CA ILE A 148 -3.02 3.00 -5.09
C ILE A 148 -3.64 3.28 -6.45
N ILE A 149 -2.80 3.60 -7.44
CA ILE A 149 -3.19 3.82 -8.82
C ILE A 149 -2.42 2.86 -9.71
N ALA A 150 -3.12 2.07 -10.47
CA ALA A 150 -2.51 1.14 -11.41
C ALA A 150 -2.90 1.47 -12.84
N HIS A 151 -1.91 1.49 -13.72
CA HIS A 151 -2.07 1.63 -15.15
C HIS A 151 -2.13 0.23 -15.79
N GLY A 152 -3.15 -0.03 -16.57
CA GLY A 152 -3.28 -1.22 -17.42
C GLY A 152 -3.80 -2.48 -16.73
N TRP A 153 -3.42 -2.76 -15.49
CA TRP A 153 -3.73 -4.03 -14.81
C TRP A 153 -4.28 -3.83 -13.41
N GLU A 154 -5.21 -4.72 -13.02
CA GLU A 154 -5.74 -4.77 -11.65
C GLU A 154 -4.80 -5.51 -10.69
N LEU A 155 -5.04 -5.37 -9.39
CA LEU A 155 -4.35 -6.09 -8.31
C LEU A 155 -4.95 -7.49 -8.04
N GLY A 156 -5.35 -8.21 -9.08
CA GLY A 156 -5.96 -9.53 -8.95
C GLY A 156 -7.33 -9.45 -8.27
N GLU A 157 -7.53 -10.21 -7.19
CA GLU A 157 -8.81 -10.30 -6.49
C GLU A 157 -9.20 -9.07 -5.66
N TRP A 158 -8.28 -8.11 -5.46
CA TRP A 158 -8.62 -6.85 -4.79
C TRP A 158 -9.38 -5.95 -5.76
N THR A 159 -10.71 -5.97 -5.66
CA THR A 159 -11.60 -5.16 -6.51
C THR A 159 -11.27 -3.66 -6.35
N PRO A 160 -11.05 -2.91 -7.44
CA PRO A 160 -10.79 -1.48 -7.36
C PRO A 160 -12.01 -0.69 -6.85
N ASP A 161 -11.75 0.41 -6.16
CA ASP A 161 -12.78 1.35 -5.68
C ASP A 161 -13.31 2.24 -6.82
N ALA A 162 -12.48 2.49 -7.84
CA ALA A 162 -12.87 3.20 -9.06
C ALA A 162 -12.04 2.73 -10.27
N ARG A 163 -12.57 2.98 -11.46
CA ARG A 163 -11.94 2.76 -12.75
C ARG A 163 -12.18 3.96 -13.64
N THR A 164 -11.20 4.27 -14.48
CA THR A 164 -11.32 5.27 -15.53
C THR A 164 -10.45 4.87 -16.72
N GLU A 165 -10.48 5.67 -17.77
CA GLU A 165 -9.65 5.48 -18.95
C GLU A 165 -9.12 6.83 -19.43
N ALA A 166 -7.87 6.84 -19.91
CA ALA A 166 -7.26 7.96 -20.57
C ALA A 166 -6.38 7.46 -21.71
N ASP A 167 -6.44 8.12 -22.86
CA ASP A 167 -5.64 7.79 -24.05
C ASP A 167 -5.74 6.28 -24.44
N GLY A 168 -6.94 5.68 -24.33
CA GLY A 168 -7.19 4.25 -24.58
C GLY A 168 -6.59 3.30 -23.56
N ARG A 169 -6.18 3.79 -22.39
CA ARG A 169 -5.55 3.00 -21.32
C ARG A 169 -6.39 2.98 -20.06
N LYS A 170 -6.62 1.78 -19.53
CA LYS A 170 -7.37 1.57 -18.28
C LYS A 170 -6.54 2.00 -17.08
N ILE A 171 -7.18 2.67 -16.14
CA ILE A 171 -6.60 3.13 -14.88
C ILE A 171 -7.50 2.64 -13.74
N PHE A 172 -6.88 2.06 -12.72
CA PHE A 172 -7.57 1.47 -11.58
C PHE A 172 -7.13 2.16 -10.29
N PHE A 173 -8.06 2.30 -9.37
CA PHE A 173 -7.87 3.04 -8.13
C PHE A 173 -8.34 2.23 -6.92
N TRP A 174 -7.54 2.22 -5.86
CA TRP A 174 -7.88 1.65 -4.56
C TRP A 174 -7.56 2.63 -3.43
N VAL A 175 -8.35 2.55 -2.36
CA VAL A 175 -8.04 3.16 -1.07
C VAL A 175 -7.76 2.04 -0.08
N VAL A 176 -6.57 2.02 0.50
CA VAL A 176 -6.16 0.99 1.45
C VAL A 176 -7.10 1.02 2.66
N PRO A 177 -7.81 -0.07 2.98
CA PRO A 177 -8.75 -0.09 4.08
C PRO A 177 -8.05 -0.31 5.42
N ALA A 178 -8.66 0.18 6.50
CA ALA A 178 -8.28 -0.19 7.85
C ALA A 178 -8.57 -1.68 8.12
N LYS A 179 -7.92 -2.24 9.14
CA LYS A 179 -8.14 -3.62 9.58
C LYS A 179 -9.29 -3.65 10.60
N ALA A 180 -10.49 -4.04 10.14
CA ALA A 180 -11.70 -4.10 10.95
C ALA A 180 -12.14 -5.53 11.30
N ALA A 181 -11.53 -6.56 10.72
CA ALA A 181 -11.83 -7.96 11.09
C ALA A 181 -11.63 -8.20 12.57
N GLY A 182 -12.45 -9.08 13.17
CA GLY A 182 -12.38 -9.45 14.57
C GLY A 182 -13.66 -9.13 15.33
N ARG A 183 -13.59 -9.24 16.66
CA ARG A 183 -14.74 -9.03 17.55
C ARG A 183 -14.62 -7.67 18.22
N TRP A 184 -15.76 -6.95 18.27
CA TRP A 184 -15.89 -5.61 18.84
C TRP A 184 -17.02 -5.57 19.84
N ARG A 185 -16.84 -4.88 20.98
CA ARG A 185 -17.84 -4.79 22.04
C ARG A 185 -18.06 -3.33 22.45
N TRP A 186 -19.33 -3.01 22.73
CA TRP A 186 -19.70 -1.73 23.35
C TRP A 186 -20.96 -1.92 24.21
N ARG A 187 -21.24 -0.91 25.05
CA ARG A 187 -22.52 -0.77 25.74
C ARG A 187 -23.33 0.30 25.05
N ALA A 188 -24.61 0.04 24.81
CA ALA A 188 -25.55 1.06 24.33
C ALA A 188 -25.97 2.02 25.48
N GLY A 189 -26.65 3.11 25.14
CA GLY A 189 -27.11 4.10 26.13
C GLY A 189 -28.10 3.53 27.16
N ASP A 190 -28.83 2.46 26.83
CA ASP A 190 -29.71 1.71 27.73
C ASP A 190 -28.97 0.67 28.60
N GLY A 191 -27.63 0.63 28.52
CA GLY A 191 -26.79 -0.31 29.27
C GLY A 191 -26.64 -1.70 28.62
N SER A 192 -27.35 -2.00 27.54
CA SER A 192 -27.27 -3.30 26.85
C SER A 192 -25.88 -3.55 26.25
N SER A 193 -25.42 -4.80 26.32
CA SER A 193 -24.15 -5.21 25.74
C SER A 193 -24.33 -5.55 24.28
N ASN A 194 -23.46 -5.01 23.43
CA ASN A 194 -23.43 -5.24 22.01
C ASN A 194 -22.10 -5.87 21.59
N THR A 195 -22.16 -6.86 20.71
CA THR A 195 -20.98 -7.51 20.12
C THR A 195 -21.12 -7.55 18.60
N LEU A 196 -20.12 -7.06 17.90
CA LEU A 196 -20.02 -7.08 16.44
C LEU A 196 -18.84 -7.97 16.06
N ALA A 197 -19.10 -9.05 15.33
CA ALA A 197 -18.09 -9.94 14.76
C ALA A 197 -17.99 -9.63 13.26
N LEU A 198 -16.81 -9.18 12.81
CA LEU A 198 -16.54 -8.82 11.43
C LEU A 198 -15.51 -9.74 10.80
N GLU A 199 -15.81 -10.18 9.58
CA GLU A 199 -14.90 -10.75 8.63
C GLU A 199 -14.58 -9.69 7.58
N GLN A 200 -13.35 -9.72 7.05
CA GLN A 200 -12.89 -8.71 6.10
C GLN A 200 -12.17 -9.35 4.91
N HIS A 201 -12.61 -8.97 3.72
CA HIS A 201 -11.91 -9.23 2.48
C HIS A 201 -11.62 -7.90 1.77
N TYR A 202 -10.41 -7.37 1.98
CA TYR A 202 -9.98 -6.02 1.60
C TYR A 202 -10.95 -4.95 2.16
N GLN A 203 -11.63 -4.17 1.29
CA GLN A 203 -12.60 -3.17 1.71
C GLN A 203 -14.00 -3.71 2.00
N ARG A 204 -14.28 -4.99 1.74
CA ARG A 204 -15.58 -5.60 2.01
C ARG A 204 -15.62 -6.22 3.39
N LEU A 205 -16.75 -6.03 4.07
CA LEU A 205 -17.01 -6.55 5.40
C LEU A 205 -18.28 -7.40 5.38
N SER A 206 -18.24 -8.52 6.08
CA SER A 206 -19.37 -9.36 6.43
C SER A 206 -19.34 -9.63 7.93
N GLY A 207 -20.40 -10.24 8.47
CA GLY A 207 -20.40 -10.62 9.86
C GLY A 207 -21.77 -10.57 10.53
N ARG A 208 -21.74 -10.53 11.87
CA ARG A 208 -22.94 -10.54 12.72
C ARG A 208 -22.82 -9.51 13.83
N TRP A 209 -23.93 -8.91 14.18
CA TRP A 209 -24.07 -8.04 15.32
C TRP A 209 -25.10 -8.65 16.30
N VAL A 210 -24.69 -8.87 17.53
CA VAL A 210 -25.55 -9.30 18.65
C VAL A 210 -25.83 -8.08 19.51
N ALA A 211 -27.11 -7.72 19.66
CA ALA A 211 -27.61 -6.60 20.43
C ALA A 211 -28.56 -7.13 21.51
N GLY A 212 -28.07 -7.31 22.73
CA GLY A 212 -28.81 -8.04 23.79
C GLY A 212 -29.09 -9.48 23.37
N THR A 213 -30.36 -9.84 23.17
CA THR A 213 -30.82 -11.16 22.68
C THR A 213 -30.95 -11.22 21.16
N ASP A 214 -30.97 -10.08 20.48
CA ASP A 214 -31.19 -9.99 19.04
C ASP A 214 -29.91 -10.22 18.26
N THR A 215 -30.03 -10.98 17.17
CA THR A 215 -28.92 -11.18 16.22
C THR A 215 -29.29 -10.59 14.87
N MET A 216 -28.40 -9.74 14.36
CA MET A 216 -28.51 -9.12 13.02
C MET A 216 -27.35 -9.58 12.14
N THR A 217 -27.61 -9.80 10.86
CA THR A 217 -26.57 -10.07 9.86
C THR A 217 -26.11 -8.78 9.22
N ILE A 218 -24.82 -8.63 8.98
CA ILE A 218 -24.27 -7.52 8.20
C ILE A 218 -24.59 -7.79 6.71
N ALA A 219 -25.66 -7.19 6.23
CA ALA A 219 -26.14 -7.38 4.86
C ALA A 219 -25.21 -6.70 3.83
N THR A 220 -24.66 -5.54 4.19
CA THR A 220 -23.61 -4.87 3.41
C THR A 220 -22.61 -4.21 4.35
N GLY A 221 -21.32 -4.42 4.09
CA GLY A 221 -20.25 -3.79 4.86
C GLY A 221 -19.11 -3.35 3.96
N ARG A 222 -18.61 -2.14 4.17
CA ARG A 222 -17.50 -1.57 3.40
C ARG A 222 -16.63 -0.66 4.24
N LEU A 223 -15.34 -0.66 3.90
CA LEU A 223 -14.36 0.33 4.33
C LEU A 223 -13.97 1.24 3.16
N ALA A 224 -13.81 2.52 3.44
CA ALA A 224 -13.15 3.49 2.58
C ALA A 224 -12.04 4.16 3.40
N GLY A 225 -10.81 3.66 3.27
CA GLY A 225 -9.73 3.99 4.20
C GLY A 225 -10.08 3.53 5.63
N ASP A 226 -10.10 4.46 6.57
CA ASP A 226 -10.50 4.24 7.95
C ASP A 226 -12.02 4.32 8.20
N SER A 227 -12.79 4.79 7.20
CA SER A 227 -14.22 4.98 7.33
C SER A 227 -14.97 3.68 7.09
N LEU A 228 -15.80 3.30 8.09
CA LEU A 228 -16.58 2.07 8.12
C LEU A 228 -18.06 2.39 7.85
N PHE A 229 -18.67 1.59 6.99
CA PHE A 229 -20.09 1.66 6.64
C PHE A 229 -20.67 0.25 6.70
N LEU A 230 -21.62 0.02 7.62
CA LEU A 230 -22.33 -1.26 7.75
C LEU A 230 -23.84 -1.03 7.67
N ARG A 231 -24.52 -1.99 7.04
CA ARG A 231 -25.96 -2.12 7.09
C ARG A 231 -26.27 -3.49 7.67
N ALA A 232 -26.82 -3.52 8.86
CA ALA A 232 -27.28 -4.74 9.53
C ALA A 232 -28.78 -4.92 9.31
N ALA A 233 -29.22 -6.17 9.12
CA ALA A 233 -30.62 -6.53 8.98
C ALA A 233 -30.93 -7.74 9.86
N GLY A 234 -32.09 -7.71 10.52
CA GLY A 234 -32.60 -8.78 11.38
C GLY A 234 -33.76 -8.29 12.24
N CYS A 235 -34.58 -9.22 12.75
CA CYS A 235 -35.72 -8.92 13.63
C CYS A 235 -36.67 -7.86 13.07
N GLY A 236 -36.89 -7.85 11.73
CA GLY A 236 -37.76 -6.86 11.06
C GLY A 236 -37.20 -5.44 10.97
N ALA A 237 -35.95 -5.22 11.40
CA ALA A 237 -35.31 -3.91 11.39
C ALA A 237 -34.09 -3.86 10.48
N VAL A 238 -33.81 -2.64 9.99
CA VAL A 238 -32.57 -2.28 9.28
C VAL A 238 -31.85 -1.19 10.06
N VAL A 239 -30.60 -1.44 10.39
CA VAL A 239 -29.77 -0.53 11.16
C VAL A 239 -28.53 -0.19 10.34
N ARG A 240 -28.13 1.09 10.33
CA ARG A 240 -26.90 1.57 9.71
C ARG A 240 -25.91 1.96 10.79
N LEU A 241 -24.68 1.45 10.66
CA LEU A 241 -23.55 1.87 11.50
C LEU A 241 -22.54 2.57 10.59
N GLN A 242 -22.17 3.75 10.99
CA GLN A 242 -21.09 4.52 10.34
C GLN A 242 -20.05 4.87 11.40
N GLY A 243 -18.78 4.80 11.03
CA GLY A 243 -17.72 5.07 12.00
C GLY A 243 -16.33 5.13 11.37
N ARG A 244 -15.34 5.34 12.23
CA ARG A 244 -13.92 5.28 11.88
C ARG A 244 -13.21 4.23 12.72
N VAL A 245 -12.39 3.44 12.04
CA VAL A 245 -11.53 2.43 12.67
C VAL A 245 -10.18 3.08 13.01
N ARG A 246 -9.81 3.10 14.28
CA ARG A 246 -8.54 3.64 14.79
C ARG A 246 -7.91 2.64 15.74
N GLY A 247 -7.03 1.78 15.21
CA GLY A 247 -6.46 0.67 15.99
C GLY A 247 -7.57 -0.24 16.53
N ASP A 248 -7.67 -0.33 17.84
CA ASP A 248 -8.63 -1.18 18.54
C ASP A 248 -9.93 -0.46 18.96
N VAL A 249 -10.21 0.67 18.33
CA VAL A 249 -11.45 1.43 18.57
C VAL A 249 -12.16 1.69 17.23
N ILE A 250 -13.48 1.49 17.22
CA ILE A 250 -14.38 2.02 16.19
C ILE A 250 -15.33 2.99 16.87
N GLY A 251 -15.39 4.23 16.40
CA GLY A 251 -16.33 5.23 16.90
C GLY A 251 -17.11 5.89 15.78
N GLY A 252 -18.38 6.24 16.05
CA GLY A 252 -19.24 6.86 15.06
C GLY A 252 -20.70 6.93 15.47
N THR A 253 -21.62 6.68 14.53
CA THR A 253 -23.07 6.76 14.74
C THR A 253 -23.79 5.48 14.32
N ILE A 254 -24.86 5.16 15.04
CA ILE A 254 -25.85 4.14 14.68
C ILE A 254 -27.13 4.86 14.32
N THR A 255 -27.72 4.51 13.20
CA THR A 255 -29.04 4.99 12.79
C THR A 255 -30.03 3.86 12.77
N ARG A 256 -31.08 3.95 13.62
CA ARG A 256 -32.19 2.99 13.72
C ARG A 256 -33.51 3.74 13.69
N ASN A 257 -34.43 3.42 12.77
CA ASN A 257 -35.73 4.07 12.65
C ASN A 257 -35.67 5.62 12.63
N GLY A 258 -34.69 6.17 11.91
CA GLY A 258 -34.47 7.62 11.82
C GLY A 258 -33.76 8.26 13.02
N ARG A 259 -33.62 7.58 14.15
CA ARG A 259 -32.84 8.06 15.30
C ARG A 259 -31.35 7.79 15.07
N VAL A 260 -30.53 8.78 15.40
CA VAL A 260 -29.07 8.74 15.30
C VAL A 260 -28.48 8.80 16.70
N GLU A 261 -27.69 7.79 17.05
CA GLU A 261 -27.06 7.68 18.36
C GLU A 261 -25.55 7.50 18.20
N PRO A 262 -24.72 8.07 19.09
CA PRO A 262 -23.28 7.80 19.08
C PRO A 262 -23.00 6.38 19.57
N TRP A 263 -21.93 5.77 19.06
CA TRP A 263 -21.40 4.51 19.56
C TRP A 263 -19.88 4.48 19.49
N ALA A 264 -19.29 3.68 20.37
CA ALA A 264 -17.86 3.42 20.35
C ALA A 264 -17.59 2.00 20.83
N ALA A 265 -17.02 1.19 19.97
CA ALA A 265 -16.68 -0.21 20.25
C ALA A 265 -15.17 -0.37 20.41
N ARG A 266 -14.79 -1.27 21.33
CA ARG A 266 -13.41 -1.71 21.51
C ARG A 266 -13.26 -3.15 20.99
N ARG A 267 -12.11 -3.41 20.38
CA ARG A 267 -11.74 -4.76 19.95
C ARG A 267 -11.60 -5.65 21.20
N ILE A 268 -12.10 -6.87 21.07
CA ILE A 268 -11.92 -7.93 22.08
C ILE A 268 -11.28 -9.14 21.42
N ASN A 269 -10.44 -9.83 22.17
CA ASN A 269 -9.75 -11.06 21.72
C ASN A 269 -10.70 -12.24 21.67
#